data_77614656806ce0a3afdeb6036b1d7f91
#
_entry.id   77614656806ce0a3afdeb6036b1d7f91
#
_cell.length_a   1.000
_cell.length_b   1.000
_cell.length_c   1.000
_cell.angle_alpha   90.00
_cell.angle_beta   90.00
_cell.angle_gamma   90.00
#
_symmetry.space_group_name_H-M   'P 1'
#
loop_
_entity.id
_entity.type
_entity.pdbx_description
1 polymer ?
#
loop_
_entity_poly.entity_id
_entity_poly.type
_entity_poly.pdbx_seq_one_letter_code
_entity_poly.pdbx_strand_id
1 'polypeptide(L)'
;GPLCGDALFASIAAKVGGESLSFYDAAAPIVDAESLDRGVVFSQSRYDEQGRGDYLNCPMTREEYESFREELVSAKRVVSKEFEQSDLFSACQPVEEVARTGRDSLRFGALKPVGLTDPRSGRRPWAAVQLRAENADLTAYNLVGFQTNLTWGEQKRVFHMIPGLENAEFFRYGVMHRNSFVDAPRVLDHTFRIPGTQTRLAGQITGTEGYTEAIASGLLAALNTYADITGIEEVDLPRTGALGSLVAYATNP
;
A
#
# COMPACT_ATOMS: atom_id res chain seq x y z
N GLY A 1 1.84 13.38 0.69
CA GLY A 1 2.28 12.08 0.21
C GLY A 1 3.65 11.66 0.78
N PRO A 2 4.16 10.49 0.43
CA PRO A 2 5.37 9.92 1.05
C PRO A 2 6.66 10.68 0.71
N LEU A 3 6.67 11.46 -0.36
CA LEU A 3 7.83 12.25 -0.79
C LEU A 3 7.76 13.72 -0.35
N CYS A 4 6.77 14.11 0.46
CA CYS A 4 6.68 15.45 1.01
C CYS A 4 7.82 15.65 2.02
N GLY A 5 8.74 16.56 1.75
CA GLY A 5 9.84 16.87 2.67
C GLY A 5 9.34 17.58 3.93
N ASP A 6 10.00 17.33 5.06
CA ASP A 6 9.57 17.85 6.37
C ASP A 6 9.48 19.38 6.39
N ALA A 7 10.41 20.09 5.75
CA ALA A 7 10.40 21.56 5.68
C ALA A 7 9.18 22.10 4.91
N LEU A 8 8.83 21.46 3.78
CA LEU A 8 7.64 21.83 3.00
C LEU A 8 6.38 21.57 3.83
N PHE A 9 6.30 20.39 4.46
CA PHE A 9 5.15 20.02 5.27
C PHE A 9 4.98 20.96 6.47
N ALA A 10 6.05 21.29 7.18
CA ALA A 10 6.02 22.27 8.28
C ALA A 10 5.55 23.67 7.81
N SER A 11 5.98 24.09 6.61
CA SER A 11 5.51 25.36 6.02
C SER A 11 4.01 25.34 5.69
N ILE A 12 3.49 24.20 5.20
CA ILE A 12 2.05 24.02 4.94
C ILE A 12 1.29 24.01 6.26
N ALA A 13 1.74 23.23 7.25
CA ALA A 13 1.11 23.13 8.57
C ALA A 13 1.00 24.50 9.24
N ALA A 14 2.04 25.34 9.16
CA ALA A 14 2.01 26.71 9.66
C ALA A 14 0.96 27.58 8.95
N LYS A 15 0.69 27.36 7.67
CA LYS A 15 -0.33 28.12 6.91
C LYS A 15 -1.74 27.67 7.19
N VAL A 16 -1.97 26.38 7.44
CA VAL A 16 -3.30 25.84 7.71
C VAL A 16 -3.73 26.00 9.19
N GLY A 17 -2.78 26.36 10.07
CA GLY A 17 -3.08 26.67 11.49
C GLY A 17 -3.56 25.48 12.30
N GLY A 18 -3.34 24.25 11.82
CA GLY A 18 -3.86 23.02 12.41
C GLY A 18 -2.80 21.98 12.71
N GLU A 19 -3.22 20.91 13.38
CA GLU A 19 -2.42 19.72 13.56
C GLU A 19 -2.17 19.06 12.21
N SER A 20 -0.92 18.69 11.98
CA SER A 20 -0.54 17.92 10.81
C SER A 20 -0.97 16.46 11.02
N LEU A 21 -1.72 15.93 10.07
CA LEU A 21 -2.11 14.53 10.08
C LEU A 21 -1.08 13.72 9.29
N SER A 22 -0.77 12.54 9.77
CA SER A 22 0.04 11.59 9.05
C SER A 22 -0.45 10.19 9.29
N PHE A 23 -0.37 9.36 8.27
CA PHE A 23 -0.55 7.93 8.42
C PHE A 23 0.66 7.20 7.82
N TYR A 24 0.84 5.96 8.20
CA TYR A 24 1.91 5.14 7.67
C TYR A 24 1.35 4.12 6.70
N ASP A 25 1.97 4.05 5.53
CA ASP A 25 1.71 3.08 4.50
C ASP A 25 2.96 2.24 4.26
N ALA A 26 2.80 0.96 4.00
CA ALA A 26 3.90 0.05 3.78
C ALA A 26 3.81 -0.56 2.38
N ALA A 27 4.91 -0.55 1.64
CA ALA A 27 5.03 -1.21 0.35
C ALA A 27 5.49 -2.65 0.53
N ALA A 28 4.94 -3.55 -0.29
CA ALA A 28 5.36 -4.95 -0.37
C ALA A 28 6.67 -5.10 -1.16
N PRO A 29 7.48 -6.14 -0.88
CA PRO A 29 8.68 -6.44 -1.64
C PRO A 29 8.34 -6.97 -3.04
N ILE A 30 9.28 -6.77 -3.97
CA ILE A 30 9.22 -7.24 -5.36
C ILE A 30 10.39 -8.17 -5.62
N VAL A 31 10.09 -9.34 -6.19
CA VAL A 31 11.07 -10.39 -6.54
C VAL A 31 11.24 -10.54 -8.03
N ASP A 32 12.42 -10.96 -8.46
CA ASP A 32 12.73 -11.35 -9.82
C ASP A 32 12.09 -12.70 -10.14
N ALA A 33 11.36 -12.77 -11.24
CA ALA A 33 10.69 -13.97 -11.72
C ALA A 33 11.65 -15.12 -12.05
N GLU A 34 12.86 -14.82 -12.52
CA GLU A 34 13.86 -15.82 -12.91
C GLU A 34 14.48 -16.51 -11.69
N SER A 35 14.47 -15.83 -10.54
CA SER A 35 15.02 -16.34 -9.28
C SER A 35 14.08 -17.27 -8.52
N LEU A 36 12.82 -17.42 -8.96
CA LEU A 36 11.82 -18.26 -8.32
C LEU A 36 12.04 -19.75 -8.62
N ASP A 37 11.93 -20.61 -7.61
CA ASP A 37 11.93 -22.06 -7.82
C ASP A 37 10.58 -22.52 -8.43
N ARG A 38 10.58 -22.68 -9.77
CA ARG A 38 9.42 -23.12 -10.54
C ARG A 38 9.02 -24.58 -10.27
N GLY A 39 9.85 -25.36 -9.58
CA GLY A 39 9.50 -26.69 -9.11
C GLY A 39 8.58 -26.67 -7.89
N VAL A 40 8.56 -25.55 -7.17
CA VAL A 40 7.76 -25.35 -5.96
C VAL A 40 6.59 -24.40 -6.23
N VAL A 41 6.85 -23.26 -6.87
CA VAL A 41 5.85 -22.22 -7.15
C VAL A 41 4.95 -22.64 -8.30
N PHE A 42 3.64 -22.50 -8.15
CA PHE A 42 2.65 -22.85 -9.17
C PHE A 42 1.71 -21.71 -9.52
N SER A 43 1.24 -21.70 -10.78
CA SER A 43 0.30 -20.69 -11.28
C SER A 43 -1.14 -21.14 -11.02
N GLN A 44 -1.91 -20.34 -10.29
CA GLN A 44 -3.35 -20.53 -10.09
C GLN A 44 -3.98 -19.26 -9.50
N SER A 45 -5.14 -18.86 -10.00
CA SER A 45 -5.99 -17.86 -9.33
C SER A 45 -7.00 -18.56 -8.40
N ARG A 46 -7.34 -17.91 -7.29
CA ARG A 46 -8.38 -18.42 -6.39
C ARG A 46 -9.72 -18.41 -7.13
N TYR A 47 -10.43 -19.52 -7.08
CA TYR A 47 -11.76 -19.68 -7.71
C TYR A 47 -11.76 -19.63 -9.25
N ASP A 48 -10.62 -19.77 -9.89
CA ASP A 48 -10.52 -19.86 -11.35
C ASP A 48 -10.65 -21.33 -11.79
N GLU A 49 -11.78 -21.65 -12.41
CA GLU A 49 -12.06 -23.00 -12.96
C GLU A 49 -11.27 -23.27 -14.26
N GLN A 50 -10.76 -22.23 -14.93
CA GLN A 50 -10.08 -22.35 -16.22
C GLN A 50 -8.55 -22.50 -16.13
N GLY A 51 -7.97 -22.40 -14.93
CA GLY A 51 -6.54 -22.70 -14.69
C GLY A 51 -5.54 -21.71 -15.30
N ARG A 52 -5.97 -20.56 -15.78
CA ARG A 52 -5.10 -19.44 -16.19
C ARG A 52 -4.87 -18.53 -14.99
N GLY A 53 -3.92 -18.92 -14.13
CA GLY A 53 -3.66 -18.17 -12.92
C GLY A 53 -2.95 -16.86 -13.20
N ASP A 54 -3.57 -15.73 -12.81
CA ASP A 54 -2.92 -14.41 -12.77
C ASP A 54 -1.90 -14.29 -11.64
N TYR A 55 -1.85 -15.30 -10.76
CA TYR A 55 -0.98 -15.34 -9.60
C TYR A 55 -0.08 -16.56 -9.60
N LEU A 56 1.12 -16.39 -9.12
CA LEU A 56 1.96 -17.48 -8.67
C LEU A 56 1.73 -17.71 -7.17
N ASN A 57 1.83 -18.96 -6.72
CA ASN A 57 1.57 -19.33 -5.33
C ASN A 57 2.73 -20.13 -4.77
N CYS A 58 3.22 -19.74 -3.59
CA CYS A 58 4.22 -20.43 -2.81
C CYS A 58 3.49 -21.22 -1.71
N PRO A 59 3.29 -22.54 -1.87
CA PRO A 59 2.54 -23.35 -0.90
C PRO A 59 3.39 -23.65 0.32
N MET A 60 2.77 -23.64 1.49
CA MET A 60 3.40 -23.96 2.76
C MET A 60 2.68 -25.14 3.43
N THR A 61 3.45 -26.04 4.01
CA THR A 61 2.98 -26.99 5.01
C THR A 61 2.67 -26.27 6.32
N ARG A 62 2.11 -26.98 7.27
CA ARG A 62 1.84 -26.43 8.61
C ARG A 62 3.13 -26.04 9.35
N GLU A 63 4.12 -26.91 9.29
CA GLU A 63 5.40 -26.75 9.95
C GLU A 63 6.17 -25.55 9.37
N GLU A 64 6.21 -25.41 8.05
CA GLU A 64 6.82 -24.27 7.36
C GLU A 64 6.13 -22.96 7.73
N TYR A 65 4.80 -22.95 7.76
CA TYR A 65 4.02 -21.79 8.16
C TYR A 65 4.28 -21.38 9.62
N GLU A 66 4.30 -22.33 10.54
CA GLU A 66 4.52 -22.06 11.96
C GLU A 66 5.93 -21.49 12.19
N SER A 67 6.95 -22.09 11.59
CA SER A 67 8.34 -21.59 11.65
C SER A 67 8.45 -20.20 11.03
N PHE A 68 7.88 -20.01 9.84
CA PHE A 68 7.89 -18.71 9.17
C PHE A 68 7.22 -17.63 10.03
N ARG A 69 6.04 -17.94 10.61
CA ARG A 69 5.31 -16.99 11.45
C ARG A 69 6.10 -16.62 12.71
N GLU A 70 6.74 -17.57 13.37
CA GLU A 70 7.55 -17.33 14.58
C GLU A 70 8.70 -16.38 14.27
N GLU A 71 9.43 -16.63 13.18
CA GLU A 71 10.53 -15.80 12.73
C GLU A 71 10.05 -14.40 12.28
N LEU A 72 8.92 -14.32 11.60
CA LEU A 72 8.31 -13.05 11.19
C LEU A 72 7.92 -12.17 12.39
N VAL A 73 7.32 -12.77 13.42
CA VAL A 73 6.90 -12.07 14.65
C VAL A 73 8.08 -11.60 15.48
N SER A 74 9.17 -12.37 15.51
CA SER A 74 10.39 -12.05 16.28
C SER A 74 11.32 -11.08 15.54
N ALA A 75 11.15 -10.89 14.24
CA ALA A 75 12.03 -10.14 13.37
C ALA A 75 12.16 -8.66 13.78
N LYS A 76 13.34 -8.08 13.55
CA LYS A 76 13.64 -6.69 13.88
C LYS A 76 12.96 -5.73 12.90
N ARG A 77 12.31 -4.69 13.45
CA ARG A 77 11.61 -3.63 12.71
C ARG A 77 12.47 -2.37 12.61
N VAL A 78 12.23 -1.58 11.54
CA VAL A 78 12.89 -0.28 11.32
C VAL A 78 12.42 0.72 12.35
N VAL A 79 11.10 0.79 12.59
CA VAL A 79 10.49 1.70 13.55
C VAL A 79 10.04 0.90 14.76
N SER A 80 10.66 1.17 15.92
CA SER A 80 10.30 0.53 17.18
C SER A 80 9.11 1.25 17.81
N LYS A 81 8.14 0.49 18.26
CA LYS A 81 7.08 0.72 19.27
C LYS A 81 6.35 2.08 19.40
N GLU A 82 6.82 3.17 18.79
CA GLU A 82 6.19 4.51 18.93
C GLU A 82 4.95 4.70 18.05
N PHE A 83 4.62 3.72 17.21
CA PHE A 83 3.38 3.72 16.46
C PHE A 83 2.30 3.07 17.30
N GLU A 84 1.45 3.86 17.89
CA GLU A 84 0.16 3.39 18.37
C GLU A 84 -0.60 2.81 17.17
N GLN A 85 -1.32 1.71 17.38
CA GLN A 85 -2.10 1.02 16.33
C GLN A 85 -3.11 1.94 15.61
N SER A 86 -3.38 3.13 16.16
CA SER A 86 -4.24 4.16 15.60
C SER A 86 -3.68 4.84 14.34
N ASP A 87 -2.36 4.81 14.12
CA ASP A 87 -1.71 5.55 13.04
C ASP A 87 -1.45 4.72 11.79
N LEU A 88 -1.78 3.41 11.84
CA LEU A 88 -1.68 2.52 10.69
C LEU A 88 -2.99 2.50 9.91
N PHE A 89 -2.91 2.81 8.62
CA PHE A 89 -4.05 2.62 7.74
C PHE A 89 -4.44 1.14 7.73
N SER A 90 -5.67 0.82 8.12
CA SER A 90 -6.13 -0.55 8.37
C SER A 90 -5.99 -1.51 7.17
N ALA A 91 -6.00 -0.97 5.95
CA ALA A 91 -5.83 -1.73 4.70
C ALA A 91 -4.37 -2.05 4.36
N CYS A 92 -3.40 -1.37 4.99
CA CYS A 92 -1.96 -1.50 4.70
C CYS A 92 -1.17 -1.94 5.94
N GLN A 93 -1.79 -2.72 6.82
CA GLN A 93 -1.11 -3.24 8.01
C GLN A 93 0.10 -4.09 7.62
N PRO A 94 1.27 -3.88 8.26
CA PRO A 94 2.43 -4.72 8.06
C PRO A 94 2.14 -6.19 8.36
N VAL A 95 2.67 -7.07 7.52
CA VAL A 95 2.42 -8.53 7.61
C VAL A 95 2.83 -9.11 8.97
N GLU A 96 3.90 -8.60 9.57
CA GLU A 96 4.35 -8.98 10.91
C GLU A 96 3.36 -8.53 12.01
N GLU A 97 2.67 -7.41 11.84
CA GLU A 97 1.65 -6.98 12.80
C GLU A 97 0.39 -7.86 12.68
N VAL A 98 -0.03 -8.19 11.47
CA VAL A 98 -1.11 -9.18 11.26
C VAL A 98 -0.74 -10.53 11.89
N ALA A 99 0.51 -10.98 11.73
CA ALA A 99 1.00 -12.23 12.33
C ALA A 99 0.93 -12.25 13.87
N ARG A 100 1.06 -11.07 14.51
CA ARG A 100 0.99 -10.93 15.98
C ARG A 100 -0.43 -11.06 16.53
N THR A 101 -1.45 -10.73 15.74
CA THR A 101 -2.84 -10.76 16.20
C THR A 101 -3.35 -12.16 16.49
N GLY A 102 -2.72 -13.21 15.93
CA GLY A 102 -3.09 -14.58 16.21
C GLY A 102 -2.26 -15.61 15.44
N ARG A 103 -2.29 -16.86 15.89
CA ARG A 103 -1.53 -17.97 15.28
C ARG A 103 -1.92 -18.19 13.81
N ASP A 104 -3.19 -18.09 13.50
CA ASP A 104 -3.74 -18.36 12.17
C ASP A 104 -4.13 -17.09 11.39
N SER A 105 -3.86 -15.90 11.92
CA SER A 105 -4.31 -14.63 11.32
C SER A 105 -3.89 -14.48 9.85
N LEU A 106 -2.65 -14.84 9.52
CA LEU A 106 -2.17 -14.80 8.13
C LEU A 106 -2.93 -15.75 7.21
N ARG A 107 -3.35 -16.92 7.71
CA ARG A 107 -4.11 -17.93 6.93
C ARG A 107 -5.53 -17.48 6.61
N PHE A 108 -6.09 -16.57 7.39
CA PHE A 108 -7.39 -15.94 7.11
C PHE A 108 -7.23 -14.62 6.33
N GLY A 109 -6.00 -14.15 6.18
CA GLY A 109 -5.61 -12.93 5.47
C GLY A 109 -4.76 -13.18 4.24
N ALA A 110 -3.54 -12.62 4.24
CA ALA A 110 -2.61 -12.62 3.10
C ALA A 110 -2.23 -14.02 2.60
N LEU A 111 -2.09 -14.99 3.50
CA LEU A 111 -1.68 -16.37 3.17
C LEU A 111 -2.86 -17.34 3.07
N LYS A 112 -4.06 -16.85 2.75
CA LYS A 112 -5.27 -17.66 2.66
C LYS A 112 -5.13 -18.78 1.59
N PRO A 113 -5.27 -20.07 1.93
CA PRO A 113 -5.10 -21.16 0.98
C PRO A 113 -6.39 -21.58 0.26
N VAL A 114 -7.52 -20.96 0.59
CA VAL A 114 -8.84 -21.35 0.04
C VAL A 114 -8.89 -21.11 -1.47
N GLY A 115 -9.39 -22.08 -2.21
CA GLY A 115 -9.49 -22.05 -3.66
C GLY A 115 -8.19 -22.42 -4.39
N LEU A 116 -7.15 -22.84 -3.66
CA LEU A 116 -5.88 -23.30 -4.23
C LEU A 116 -5.70 -24.80 -4.06
N THR A 117 -5.09 -25.44 -5.07
CA THR A 117 -4.65 -26.85 -5.04
C THR A 117 -3.19 -26.91 -5.48
N ASP A 118 -2.31 -27.35 -4.59
CA ASP A 118 -0.90 -27.57 -4.94
C ASP A 118 -0.80 -28.77 -5.90
N PRO A 119 -0.32 -28.58 -7.13
CA PRO A 119 -0.27 -29.64 -8.14
C PRO A 119 0.67 -30.80 -7.76
N ARG A 120 1.65 -30.57 -6.87
CA ARG A 120 2.59 -31.60 -6.42
C ARG A 120 1.94 -32.59 -5.45
N SER A 121 1.07 -32.10 -4.58
CA SER A 121 0.39 -32.91 -3.58
C SER A 121 -1.04 -33.29 -3.97
N GLY A 122 -1.63 -32.61 -4.95
CA GLY A 122 -3.05 -32.71 -5.29
C GLY A 122 -3.98 -32.21 -4.19
N ARG A 123 -3.48 -31.49 -3.19
CA ARG A 123 -4.23 -31.05 -2.02
C ARG A 123 -4.12 -29.56 -1.81
N ARG A 124 -5.07 -29.01 -1.06
CA ARG A 124 -4.97 -27.63 -0.61
C ARG A 124 -3.79 -27.46 0.36
N PRO A 125 -2.89 -26.51 0.14
CA PRO A 125 -1.79 -26.21 1.07
C PRO A 125 -2.34 -25.74 2.42
N TRP A 126 -1.50 -25.79 3.45
CA TRP A 126 -1.86 -25.23 4.76
C TRP A 126 -1.98 -23.71 4.71
N ALA A 127 -1.03 -23.05 4.05
CA ALA A 127 -1.03 -21.63 3.73
C ALA A 127 -0.40 -21.43 2.34
N ALA A 128 -0.59 -20.28 1.72
CA ALA A 128 0.06 -19.95 0.45
C ALA A 128 0.35 -18.46 0.37
N VAL A 129 1.61 -18.10 0.07
CA VAL A 129 1.97 -16.73 -0.32
C VAL A 129 1.64 -16.56 -1.79
N GLN A 130 0.90 -15.51 -2.13
CA GLN A 130 0.59 -15.18 -3.52
C GLN A 130 1.55 -14.12 -4.03
N LEU A 131 2.00 -14.31 -5.26
CA LEU A 131 2.83 -13.39 -6.00
C LEU A 131 2.01 -12.86 -7.18
N ARG A 132 1.91 -11.53 -7.30
CA ARG A 132 1.22 -10.86 -8.40
C ARG A 132 2.22 -10.20 -9.32
N ALA A 133 2.06 -10.40 -10.63
CA ALA A 133 2.90 -9.77 -11.63
C ALA A 133 2.85 -8.23 -11.54
N GLU A 134 4.00 -7.60 -11.63
CA GLU A 134 4.15 -6.14 -11.68
C GLU A 134 4.09 -5.58 -13.10
N ASN A 135 4.32 -6.43 -14.10
CA ASN A 135 4.35 -6.03 -15.51
C ASN A 135 3.78 -7.12 -16.43
N ALA A 136 3.48 -6.73 -17.65
CA ALA A 136 2.93 -7.64 -18.67
C ALA A 136 3.92 -8.72 -19.13
N ASP A 137 5.23 -8.46 -18.99
CA ASP A 137 6.28 -9.40 -19.37
C ASP A 137 6.55 -10.47 -18.30
N LEU A 138 5.86 -10.39 -17.15
CA LEU A 138 5.96 -11.33 -16.05
C LEU A 138 7.38 -11.51 -15.49
N THR A 139 8.20 -10.46 -15.56
CA THR A 139 9.60 -10.49 -15.10
C THR A 139 9.77 -10.14 -13.63
N ALA A 140 8.75 -9.55 -13.01
CA ALA A 140 8.76 -9.13 -11.61
C ALA A 140 7.41 -9.44 -10.92
N TYR A 141 7.49 -9.85 -9.66
CA TYR A 141 6.31 -10.17 -8.86
C TYR A 141 6.35 -9.50 -7.50
N ASN A 142 5.24 -8.90 -7.05
CA ASN A 142 5.12 -8.48 -5.67
C ASN A 142 4.53 -9.58 -4.78
N LEU A 143 4.93 -9.59 -3.52
CA LEU A 143 4.37 -10.46 -2.49
C LEU A 143 3.05 -9.85 -1.99
N VAL A 144 1.93 -10.45 -2.36
CA VAL A 144 0.60 -9.91 -2.03
C VAL A 144 0.36 -9.94 -0.52
N GLY A 145 0.06 -8.77 0.06
CA GLY A 145 -0.18 -8.62 1.49
C GLY A 145 1.07 -8.64 2.36
N PHE A 146 2.26 -8.46 1.77
CA PHE A 146 3.54 -8.42 2.47
C PHE A 146 4.07 -6.99 2.66
N GLN A 147 3.18 -6.03 2.82
CA GLN A 147 3.58 -4.74 3.36
C GLN A 147 4.31 -4.97 4.69
N THR A 148 5.45 -4.31 4.90
CA THR A 148 6.30 -4.63 6.05
C THR A 148 7.10 -3.44 6.56
N ASN A 149 7.35 -3.44 7.87
CA ASN A 149 8.26 -2.54 8.57
C ASN A 149 9.56 -3.26 9.02
N LEU A 150 9.79 -4.47 8.54
CA LEU A 150 11.02 -5.19 8.87
C LEU A 150 12.25 -4.50 8.28
N THR A 151 13.39 -4.60 8.97
CA THR A 151 14.67 -4.19 8.39
C THR A 151 15.00 -5.05 7.17
N TRP A 152 15.74 -4.52 6.20
CA TRP A 152 16.08 -5.26 4.97
C TRP A 152 16.80 -6.59 5.24
N GLY A 153 17.66 -6.63 6.24
CA GLY A 153 18.31 -7.87 6.64
C GLY A 153 17.33 -8.93 7.14
N GLU A 154 16.32 -8.51 7.91
CA GLU A 154 15.26 -9.41 8.37
C GLU A 154 14.32 -9.83 7.24
N GLN A 155 13.97 -8.92 6.34
CA GLN A 155 13.19 -9.28 5.15
C GLN A 155 13.91 -10.35 4.34
N LYS A 156 15.20 -10.16 4.07
CA LYS A 156 16.02 -11.17 3.40
C LYS A 156 15.95 -12.50 4.12
N ARG A 157 16.24 -12.53 5.43
CA ARG A 157 16.27 -13.74 6.24
C ARG A 157 14.93 -14.46 6.31
N VAL A 158 13.86 -13.72 6.59
CA VAL A 158 12.52 -14.30 6.83
C VAL A 158 11.82 -14.66 5.54
N PHE A 159 11.90 -13.82 4.50
CA PHE A 159 11.19 -14.11 3.25
C PHE A 159 11.84 -15.23 2.44
N HIS A 160 13.13 -15.50 2.62
CA HIS A 160 13.76 -16.69 2.06
C HIS A 160 13.34 -18.01 2.74
N MET A 161 12.59 -17.97 3.85
CA MET A 161 11.96 -19.15 4.43
C MET A 161 10.68 -19.57 3.70
N ILE A 162 10.18 -18.75 2.79
CA ILE A 162 8.98 -19.06 1.99
C ILE A 162 9.35 -20.07 0.92
N PRO A 163 8.68 -21.24 0.84
CA PRO A 163 8.96 -22.24 -0.18
C PRO A 163 8.88 -21.68 -1.59
N GLY A 164 9.94 -21.90 -2.37
CA GLY A 164 10.11 -21.36 -3.72
C GLY A 164 10.76 -19.97 -3.77
N LEU A 165 11.04 -19.34 -2.62
CA LEU A 165 11.78 -18.09 -2.50
C LEU A 165 13.13 -18.24 -1.78
N GLU A 166 13.61 -19.43 -1.53
CA GLU A 166 14.84 -19.69 -0.76
C GLU A 166 16.07 -18.99 -1.35
N ASN A 167 16.10 -18.84 -2.68
CA ASN A 167 17.18 -18.18 -3.42
C ASN A 167 16.66 -16.96 -4.22
N ALA A 168 15.49 -16.43 -3.89
CA ALA A 168 14.88 -15.34 -4.62
C ALA A 168 15.71 -14.06 -4.56
N GLU A 169 15.84 -13.39 -5.69
CA GLU A 169 16.44 -12.07 -5.79
C GLU A 169 15.34 -11.01 -5.66
N PHE A 170 15.55 -10.05 -4.75
CA PHE A 170 14.60 -8.97 -4.52
C PHE A 170 15.04 -7.72 -5.27
N PHE A 171 14.26 -7.30 -6.28
CA PHE A 171 14.46 -6.00 -6.93
C PHE A 171 14.24 -4.84 -5.94
N ARG A 172 13.32 -5.03 -5.01
CA ARG A 172 13.02 -4.06 -3.97
C ARG A 172 12.52 -4.78 -2.71
N TYR A 173 13.05 -4.38 -1.58
CA TYR A 173 12.47 -4.74 -0.28
C TYR A 173 11.26 -3.86 0.05
N GLY A 174 10.40 -4.38 0.92
CA GLY A 174 9.32 -3.61 1.47
C GLY A 174 9.84 -2.43 2.30
N VAL A 175 9.11 -1.32 2.26
CA VAL A 175 9.44 -0.12 3.02
C VAL A 175 8.16 0.47 3.60
N MET A 176 8.29 1.07 4.78
CA MET A 176 7.22 1.87 5.36
C MET A 176 7.40 3.33 4.98
N HIS A 177 6.35 3.95 4.51
CA HIS A 177 6.28 5.36 4.17
C HIS A 177 5.39 6.11 5.14
N ARG A 178 5.85 7.28 5.57
CA ARG A 178 5.00 8.25 6.25
C ARG A 178 4.28 9.08 5.18
N ASN A 179 2.96 9.00 5.13
CA ASN A 179 2.12 9.87 4.31
C ASN A 179 1.66 11.06 5.15
N SER A 180 2.09 12.25 4.77
CA SER A 180 1.66 13.50 5.41
C SER A 180 0.53 14.12 4.62
N PHE A 181 -0.53 14.55 5.30
CA PHE A 181 -1.68 15.21 4.69
C PHE A 181 -2.28 16.26 5.65
N VAL A 182 -3.12 17.12 5.12
CA VAL A 182 -3.87 18.12 5.89
C VAL A 182 -5.31 17.65 6.11
N ASP A 183 -5.95 18.12 7.16
CA ASP A 183 -7.40 17.93 7.37
C ASP A 183 -8.18 18.83 6.39
N ALA A 184 -8.20 18.42 5.12
CA ALA A 184 -8.72 19.22 4.02
C ALA A 184 -10.14 19.74 4.25
N PRO A 185 -11.11 18.96 4.83
CA PRO A 185 -12.43 19.47 5.14
C PRO A 185 -12.45 20.73 6.00
N ARG A 186 -11.43 20.91 6.85
CA ARG A 186 -11.35 22.04 7.78
C ARG A 186 -10.50 23.20 7.27
N VAL A 187 -9.54 22.90 6.38
CA VAL A 187 -8.48 23.86 6.05
C VAL A 187 -8.40 24.24 4.58
N LEU A 188 -9.18 23.59 3.71
CA LEU A 188 -9.22 23.90 2.27
C LEU A 188 -10.64 24.28 1.84
N ASP A 189 -10.73 25.18 0.87
CA ASP A 189 -11.98 25.46 0.18
C ASP A 189 -12.22 24.46 -0.99
N HIS A 190 -13.36 24.61 -1.66
CA HIS A 190 -13.78 23.74 -2.80
C HIS A 190 -12.85 23.82 -4.03
N THR A 191 -11.89 24.72 -4.06
CA THR A 191 -10.85 24.84 -5.10
C THR A 191 -9.51 24.28 -4.62
N PHE A 192 -9.49 23.60 -3.46
CA PHE A 192 -8.30 23.13 -2.75
C PHE A 192 -7.33 24.26 -2.34
N ARG A 193 -7.80 25.48 -2.21
CA ARG A 193 -7.05 26.62 -1.73
C ARG A 193 -7.03 26.65 -0.20
N ILE A 194 -5.90 27.03 0.38
CA ILE A 194 -5.84 27.44 1.77
C ILE A 194 -6.46 28.84 1.88
N PRO A 195 -7.60 29.02 2.58
CA PRO A 195 -8.27 30.31 2.68
C PRO A 195 -7.36 31.44 3.13
N GLY A 196 -7.51 32.62 2.50
CA GLY A 196 -6.66 33.78 2.77
C GLY A 196 -5.25 33.72 2.19
N THR A 197 -4.93 32.72 1.39
CA THR A 197 -3.63 32.58 0.70
C THR A 197 -3.83 32.36 -0.81
N GLN A 198 -2.73 32.40 -1.56
CA GLN A 198 -2.72 31.99 -2.98
C GLN A 198 -2.23 30.53 -3.16
N THR A 199 -2.16 29.77 -2.09
CA THR A 199 -1.64 28.39 -2.10
C THR A 199 -2.79 27.41 -2.28
N ARG A 200 -2.71 26.55 -3.30
CA ARG A 200 -3.56 25.38 -3.47
C ARG A 200 -2.77 24.09 -3.22
N LEU A 201 -3.43 23.10 -2.68
CA LEU A 201 -2.87 21.78 -2.45
C LEU A 201 -3.54 20.79 -3.43
N ALA A 202 -2.84 19.71 -3.80
CA ALA A 202 -3.35 18.69 -4.70
C ALA A 202 -2.76 17.31 -4.40
N GLY A 203 -3.48 16.26 -4.74
CA GLY A 203 -3.04 14.88 -4.53
C GLY A 203 -3.11 14.45 -3.08
N GLN A 204 -2.31 13.48 -2.70
CA GLN A 204 -2.37 12.84 -1.37
C GLN A 204 -2.25 13.81 -0.19
N ILE A 205 -1.61 14.95 -0.36
CA ILE A 205 -1.52 15.95 0.71
C ILE A 205 -2.87 16.54 1.13
N THR A 206 -3.89 16.41 0.26
CA THR A 206 -5.27 16.79 0.57
C THR A 206 -6.07 15.67 1.25
N GLY A 207 -5.44 14.55 1.61
CA GLY A 207 -6.12 13.38 2.16
C GLY A 207 -6.84 12.53 1.12
N THR A 208 -6.74 12.85 -0.17
CA THR A 208 -7.30 12.01 -1.24
C THR A 208 -6.32 10.91 -1.66
N GLU A 209 -6.84 9.70 -1.85
CA GLU A 209 -6.08 8.53 -2.31
C GLU A 209 -6.45 8.21 -3.77
N GLY A 210 -5.47 7.65 -4.50
CA GLY A 210 -5.63 7.19 -5.88
C GLY A 210 -4.93 8.04 -6.91
N TYR A 211 -4.45 7.42 -8.00
CA TYR A 211 -3.76 8.13 -9.08
C TYR A 211 -4.72 9.04 -9.86
N THR A 212 -5.93 8.58 -10.13
CA THR A 212 -6.95 9.37 -10.84
C THR A 212 -7.35 10.59 -10.03
N GLU A 213 -7.56 10.42 -8.73
CA GLU A 213 -7.91 11.47 -7.77
C GLU A 213 -6.78 12.51 -7.66
N ALA A 214 -5.53 12.06 -7.61
CA ALA A 214 -4.37 12.95 -7.57
C ALA A 214 -4.22 13.77 -8.85
N ILE A 215 -4.43 13.15 -10.02
CA ILE A 215 -4.41 13.84 -11.33
C ILE A 215 -5.55 14.86 -11.40
N ALA A 216 -6.75 14.46 -10.99
CA ALA A 216 -7.93 15.30 -11.04
C ALA A 216 -7.83 16.53 -10.12
N SER A 217 -7.40 16.33 -8.89
CA SER A 217 -7.18 17.45 -7.96
C SER A 217 -6.07 18.38 -8.42
N GLY A 218 -5.00 17.84 -9.05
CA GLY A 218 -3.94 18.62 -9.66
C GLY A 218 -4.44 19.49 -10.82
N LEU A 219 -5.25 18.91 -11.71
CA LEU A 219 -5.85 19.66 -12.82
C LEU A 219 -6.77 20.78 -12.33
N LEU A 220 -7.64 20.50 -11.35
CA LEU A 220 -8.53 21.52 -10.79
C LEU A 220 -7.74 22.65 -10.12
N ALA A 221 -6.73 22.31 -9.32
CA ALA A 221 -5.86 23.30 -8.69
C ALA A 221 -5.14 24.18 -9.72
N ALA A 222 -4.68 23.60 -10.84
CA ALA A 222 -4.01 24.34 -11.91
C ALA A 222 -4.98 25.27 -12.64
N LEU A 223 -6.18 24.80 -13.00
CA LEU A 223 -7.21 25.61 -13.68
C LEU A 223 -7.63 26.80 -12.82
N ASN A 224 -7.84 26.57 -11.51
CA ASN A 224 -8.23 27.65 -10.60
C ASN A 224 -7.06 28.61 -10.26
N THR A 225 -5.82 28.14 -10.32
CA THR A 225 -4.66 29.03 -10.25
C THR A 225 -4.54 29.89 -11.50
N TYR A 226 -4.80 29.33 -12.67
CA TYR A 226 -4.87 30.09 -13.91
C TYR A 226 -5.98 31.14 -13.90
N ALA A 227 -7.15 30.78 -13.38
CA ALA A 227 -8.26 31.71 -13.21
C ALA A 227 -7.89 32.92 -12.32
N ASP A 228 -7.22 32.68 -11.20
CA ASP A 228 -6.71 33.75 -10.32
C ASP A 228 -5.75 34.70 -11.04
N ILE A 229 -4.83 34.15 -11.83
CA ILE A 229 -3.80 34.95 -12.53
C ILE A 229 -4.41 35.79 -13.65
N THR A 230 -5.41 35.25 -14.34
CA THR A 230 -6.03 35.88 -15.52
C THR A 230 -7.30 36.68 -15.20
N GLY A 231 -7.82 36.58 -13.98
CA GLY A 231 -9.03 37.27 -13.54
C GLY A 231 -10.31 36.72 -14.14
N ILE A 232 -10.31 35.47 -14.63
CA ILE A 232 -11.52 34.77 -15.09
C ILE A 232 -12.19 34.03 -13.94
N GLU A 233 -13.42 33.55 -14.17
CA GLU A 233 -14.19 32.80 -13.18
C GLU A 233 -13.52 31.46 -12.83
N GLU A 234 -13.52 31.12 -11.53
CA GLU A 234 -13.02 29.84 -11.05
C GLU A 234 -13.89 28.67 -11.56
N VAL A 235 -13.26 27.53 -11.78
CA VAL A 235 -13.95 26.29 -12.15
C VAL A 235 -14.62 25.70 -10.93
N ASP A 236 -15.95 25.72 -10.93
CA ASP A 236 -16.76 24.98 -9.96
C ASP A 236 -17.34 23.72 -10.62
N LEU A 237 -17.09 22.56 -10.01
CA LEU A 237 -17.50 21.28 -10.56
C LEU A 237 -18.86 20.83 -9.98
N PRO A 238 -19.81 20.40 -10.83
CA PRO A 238 -21.11 19.95 -10.37
C PRO A 238 -20.94 18.67 -9.51
N ARG A 239 -21.55 18.67 -8.33
CA ARG A 239 -21.52 17.53 -7.38
C ARG A 239 -22.12 16.23 -7.94
N THR A 240 -22.82 16.27 -9.06
CA THR A 240 -23.34 15.09 -9.76
C THR A 240 -22.30 14.38 -10.61
N GLY A 241 -21.15 14.99 -10.86
CA GLY A 241 -20.02 14.38 -11.54
C GLY A 241 -19.02 13.74 -10.55
N ALA A 242 -18.26 12.74 -11.01
CA ALA A 242 -17.29 12.03 -10.16
C ALA A 242 -16.27 12.97 -9.49
N LEU A 243 -15.70 13.92 -10.25
CA LEU A 243 -14.73 14.88 -9.71
C LEU A 243 -15.38 15.89 -8.77
N GLY A 244 -16.55 16.41 -9.09
CA GLY A 244 -17.27 17.31 -8.21
C GLY A 244 -17.70 16.64 -6.89
N SER A 245 -18.10 15.36 -6.96
CA SER A 245 -18.36 14.56 -5.75
C SER A 245 -17.09 14.35 -4.92
N LEU A 246 -15.95 14.05 -5.56
CA LEU A 246 -14.66 13.91 -4.88
C LEU A 246 -14.27 15.20 -4.15
N VAL A 247 -14.34 16.33 -4.84
CA VAL A 247 -14.03 17.66 -4.27
C VAL A 247 -14.94 17.95 -3.08
N ALA A 248 -16.25 17.76 -3.27
CA ALA A 248 -17.22 17.97 -2.20
C ALA A 248 -16.97 17.08 -0.98
N TYR A 249 -16.60 15.82 -1.19
CA TYR A 249 -16.24 14.89 -0.12
C TYR A 249 -14.94 15.31 0.58
N ALA A 250 -13.92 15.70 -0.18
CA ALA A 250 -12.60 16.02 0.34
C ALA A 250 -12.53 17.38 1.06
N THR A 251 -13.45 18.33 0.76
CA THR A 251 -13.38 19.71 1.28
C THR A 251 -14.62 20.12 2.10
N ASN A 252 -15.53 19.20 2.37
CA ASN A 252 -16.72 19.48 3.15
C ASN A 252 -16.63 18.76 4.50
N PRO A 253 -16.73 19.50 5.66
CA PRO A 253 -16.65 18.92 7.00
C PRO A 253 -17.83 17.99 7.33
#